data_24402256b193b5b5bfb659e012e2b1c2
#
_entry.id   24402256b193b5b5bfb659e012e2b1c2
#
_cell.length_a   1.000
_cell.length_b   1.000
_cell.length_c   1.000
_cell.angle_alpha   90.00
_cell.angle_beta   90.00
_cell.angle_gamma   90.00
#
_symmetry.space_group_name_H-M   'P 1'
#
loop_
_entity.id
_entity.type
_entity.pdbx_description
1 polymer ?
#
loop_
_entity_poly.entity_id
_entity_poly.type
_entity_poly.pdbx_seq_one_letter_code
_entity_poly.pdbx_strand_id
1 'polypeptide(L)'
;MAQIVLFHHVQGLTAGVHRLADELRAAGHVVHTPDFFDGLTYGSVEEGFAVVKERGFESHDAWADAAVANLPPDIVLAGISLGVMPAQRLAQTRPGARAAVLLEACVPPKE
;
A
#
# COMPACT_ATOMS: atom_id res chain seq x y z
N MET A 1 -19.56 -0.23 5.66
CA MET A 1 -18.76 -0.53 4.48
C MET A 1 -17.79 0.60 4.21
N ALA A 2 -16.54 0.29 3.89
CA ALA A 2 -15.52 1.29 3.63
C ALA A 2 -14.85 1.04 2.30
N GLN A 3 -14.23 2.08 1.73
CA GLN A 3 -13.28 1.90 0.63
C GLN A 3 -11.87 1.91 1.20
N ILE A 4 -11.13 0.88 0.88
CA ILE A 4 -9.79 0.65 1.42
C ILE A 4 -8.81 0.62 0.26
N VAL A 5 -7.69 1.31 0.40
CA VAL A 5 -6.56 1.18 -0.51
C VAL A 5 -5.47 0.42 0.23
N LEU A 6 -5.08 -0.71 -0.30
CA LEU A 6 -4.09 -1.59 0.32
C LEU A 6 -2.81 -1.54 -0.48
N PHE A 7 -1.77 -0.97 0.11
CA PHE A 7 -0.44 -0.87 -0.51
C PHE A 7 0.39 -2.10 -0.13
N HIS A 8 0.89 -2.79 -1.14
CA HIS A 8 1.62 -4.04 -0.93
C HIS A 8 3.03 -3.79 -0.40
N HIS A 9 3.65 -4.88 0.05
CA HIS A 9 5.03 -4.87 0.54
C HIS A 9 6.01 -4.99 -0.64
N VAL A 10 7.31 -5.09 -0.32
CA VAL A 10 8.36 -5.06 -1.35
C VAL A 10 8.33 -6.23 -2.32
N GLN A 11 7.66 -7.32 -1.96
CA GLN A 11 7.57 -8.47 -2.86
C GLN A 11 6.43 -8.36 -3.87
N GLY A 12 5.59 -7.33 -3.77
CA GLY A 12 4.53 -7.08 -4.72
C GLY A 12 3.18 -7.63 -4.27
N LEU A 13 2.26 -7.74 -5.23
CA LEU A 13 0.93 -8.29 -4.95
C LEU A 13 1.01 -9.80 -4.94
N THR A 14 1.56 -10.34 -3.86
CA THR A 14 1.67 -11.78 -3.67
C THR A 14 0.31 -12.39 -3.35
N ALA A 15 0.27 -13.73 -3.34
CA ALA A 15 -0.95 -14.44 -2.97
C ALA A 15 -1.46 -14.04 -1.58
N GLY A 16 -0.54 -13.76 -0.65
CA GLY A 16 -0.94 -13.33 0.69
C GLY A 16 -1.65 -11.98 0.71
N VAL A 17 -1.16 -11.03 -0.11
CA VAL A 17 -1.80 -9.72 -0.22
C VAL A 17 -3.18 -9.87 -0.84
N HIS A 18 -3.29 -10.66 -1.91
CA HIS A 18 -4.59 -10.91 -2.54
C HIS A 18 -5.57 -11.56 -1.57
N ARG A 19 -5.07 -12.50 -0.76
CA ARG A 19 -5.92 -13.19 0.22
C ARG A 19 -6.46 -12.22 1.25
N LEU A 20 -5.62 -11.31 1.74
CA LEU A 20 -6.07 -10.28 2.69
C LEU A 20 -7.11 -9.37 2.04
N ALA A 21 -6.86 -8.93 0.81
CA ALA A 21 -7.82 -8.09 0.10
C ALA A 21 -9.16 -8.81 -0.07
N ASP A 22 -9.12 -10.09 -0.41
CA ASP A 22 -10.34 -10.87 -0.60
C ASP A 22 -11.11 -11.04 0.70
N GLU A 23 -10.41 -11.22 1.82
CA GLU A 23 -11.06 -11.29 3.13
C GLU A 23 -11.75 -9.99 3.48
N LEU A 24 -11.12 -8.87 3.18
CA LEU A 24 -11.73 -7.57 3.42
C LEU A 24 -12.95 -7.36 2.52
N ARG A 25 -12.88 -7.80 1.28
CA ARG A 25 -14.01 -7.73 0.36
C ARG A 25 -15.16 -8.60 0.84
N ALA A 26 -14.84 -9.77 1.36
CA ALA A 26 -15.87 -10.66 1.91
C ALA A 26 -16.57 -10.05 3.11
N ALA A 27 -15.89 -9.17 3.83
CA ALA A 27 -16.48 -8.44 4.95
C ALA A 27 -17.31 -7.23 4.51
N GLY A 28 -17.43 -6.99 3.22
CA GLY A 28 -18.29 -5.94 2.67
C GLY A 28 -17.57 -4.66 2.29
N HIS A 29 -16.24 -4.67 2.24
CA HIS A 29 -15.48 -3.48 1.87
C HIS A 29 -15.11 -3.50 0.39
N VAL A 30 -14.93 -2.30 -0.17
CA VAL A 30 -14.34 -2.15 -1.49
C VAL A 30 -12.84 -1.99 -1.28
N VAL A 31 -12.04 -2.85 -1.92
CA VAL A 31 -10.58 -2.85 -1.71
C VAL A 31 -9.88 -2.64 -3.04
N HIS A 32 -9.06 -1.61 -3.08
CA HIS A 32 -8.19 -1.31 -4.22
C HIS A 32 -6.79 -1.81 -3.90
N THR A 33 -6.18 -2.52 -4.84
CA THR A 33 -4.84 -3.08 -4.65
C THR A 33 -3.92 -2.60 -5.76
N PRO A 34 -3.43 -1.35 -5.68
CA PRO A 34 -2.53 -0.85 -6.72
C PRO A 34 -1.23 -1.65 -6.73
N ASP A 35 -0.65 -1.80 -7.92
CA ASP A 35 0.51 -2.66 -8.14
C ASP A 35 1.69 -1.82 -8.63
N PHE A 36 2.70 -1.67 -7.80
CA PHE A 36 3.88 -0.89 -8.15
C PHE A 36 4.79 -1.62 -9.13
N PHE A 37 4.69 -2.94 -9.21
CA PHE A 37 5.61 -3.76 -10.00
C PHE A 37 4.99 -4.27 -11.30
N ASP A 38 3.85 -3.73 -11.71
CA ASP A 38 3.23 -4.03 -13.00
C ASP A 38 3.03 -5.53 -13.24
N GLY A 39 2.51 -6.21 -12.23
CA GLY A 39 2.19 -7.63 -12.31
C GLY A 39 3.29 -8.56 -11.87
N LEU A 40 4.47 -8.04 -11.54
CA LEU A 40 5.58 -8.87 -11.09
C LEU A 40 5.58 -9.03 -9.59
N THR A 41 6.08 -10.18 -9.14
CA THR A 41 6.35 -10.41 -7.73
C THR A 41 7.78 -10.92 -7.58
N TYR A 42 8.32 -10.77 -6.40
CA TYR A 42 9.72 -11.14 -6.14
C TYR A 42 9.76 -12.16 -5.01
N GLY A 43 10.70 -13.09 -5.13
CA GLY A 43 10.81 -14.21 -4.20
C GLY A 43 11.45 -13.84 -2.87
N SER A 44 12.09 -12.68 -2.78
CA SER A 44 12.75 -12.26 -1.56
C SER A 44 12.57 -10.77 -1.35
N VAL A 45 12.70 -10.36 -0.09
CA VAL A 45 12.65 -8.95 0.29
C VAL A 45 13.79 -8.17 -0.40
N GLU A 46 14.97 -8.78 -0.48
CA GLU A 46 16.13 -8.13 -1.08
C GLU A 46 15.89 -7.80 -2.55
N GLU A 47 15.32 -8.76 -3.30
CA GLU A 47 15.04 -8.53 -4.71
C GLU A 47 14.03 -7.40 -4.91
N GLY A 48 12.93 -7.45 -4.16
CA GLY A 48 11.90 -6.42 -4.29
C GLY A 48 12.40 -5.06 -3.87
N PHE A 49 13.15 -5.00 -2.77
CA PHE A 49 13.67 -3.73 -2.28
C PHE A 49 14.67 -3.14 -3.25
N ALA A 50 15.47 -3.97 -3.91
CA ALA A 50 16.41 -3.49 -4.93
C ALA A 50 15.67 -2.80 -6.08
N VAL A 51 14.53 -3.34 -6.50
CA VAL A 51 13.74 -2.74 -7.56
C VAL A 51 13.16 -1.39 -7.10
N VAL A 52 12.67 -1.32 -5.86
CA VAL A 52 12.15 -0.07 -5.32
C VAL A 52 13.24 0.99 -5.28
N LYS A 53 14.43 0.62 -4.82
CA LYS A 53 15.56 1.56 -4.77
C LYS A 53 15.96 2.02 -6.18
N GLU A 54 15.97 1.11 -7.14
CA GLU A 54 16.32 1.44 -8.52
C GLU A 54 15.32 2.43 -9.13
N ARG A 55 14.03 2.20 -8.89
CA ARG A 55 12.98 3.09 -9.40
C ARG A 55 12.91 4.40 -8.62
N GLY A 56 13.37 4.39 -7.38
CA GLY A 56 13.40 5.56 -6.52
C GLY A 56 12.15 5.69 -5.66
N PHE A 57 12.34 6.18 -4.44
CA PHE A 57 11.22 6.37 -3.52
C PHE A 57 10.27 7.47 -3.98
N GLU A 58 10.76 8.44 -4.76
CA GLU A 58 9.89 9.45 -5.36
C GLU A 58 8.91 8.82 -6.34
N SER A 59 9.36 7.84 -7.11
CA SER A 59 8.51 7.07 -8.01
C SER A 59 7.44 6.31 -7.23
N HIS A 60 7.84 5.73 -6.10
CA HIS A 60 6.92 5.01 -5.23
C HIS A 60 5.85 5.94 -4.68
N ASP A 61 6.25 7.13 -4.23
CA ASP A 61 5.31 8.14 -3.74
C ASP A 61 4.35 8.59 -4.84
N ALA A 62 4.86 8.83 -6.04
CA ALA A 62 4.04 9.26 -7.17
C ALA A 62 3.02 8.18 -7.56
N TRP A 63 3.44 6.92 -7.51
CA TRP A 63 2.53 5.81 -7.77
C TRP A 63 1.40 5.78 -6.74
N ALA A 64 1.73 5.95 -5.46
CA ALA A 64 0.73 5.94 -4.42
C ALA A 64 -0.24 7.13 -4.55
N ASP A 65 0.28 8.31 -4.87
CA ASP A 65 -0.56 9.49 -5.08
C ASP A 65 -1.53 9.27 -6.24
N ALA A 66 -1.04 8.69 -7.32
CA ALA A 66 -1.88 8.42 -8.49
C ALA A 66 -2.95 7.38 -8.17
N ALA A 67 -2.62 6.42 -7.33
CA ALA A 67 -3.55 5.35 -6.97
C ALA A 67 -4.78 5.87 -6.24
N VAL A 68 -4.66 6.97 -5.51
CA VAL A 68 -5.77 7.53 -4.72
C VAL A 68 -6.38 8.78 -5.33
N ALA A 69 -5.84 9.26 -6.45
CA ALA A 69 -6.19 10.59 -6.97
C ALA A 69 -7.68 10.74 -7.26
N ASN A 70 -8.32 9.67 -7.72
CA ASN A 70 -9.74 9.72 -8.12
C ASN A 70 -10.65 9.02 -7.12
N LEU A 71 -10.16 8.73 -5.93
CA LEU A 71 -10.95 8.05 -4.92
C LEU A 71 -11.58 9.06 -3.97
N PRO A 72 -12.66 8.66 -3.26
CA PRO A 72 -13.30 9.57 -2.30
C PRO A 72 -12.32 9.98 -1.20
N PRO A 73 -12.57 11.13 -0.56
CA PRO A 73 -11.66 11.59 0.50
C PRO A 73 -11.69 10.73 1.76
N ASP A 74 -12.79 10.03 2.03
CA ASP A 74 -12.98 9.28 3.28
C ASP A 74 -12.56 7.83 3.17
N ILE A 75 -11.47 7.56 2.45
CA ILE A 75 -10.95 6.21 2.29
C ILE A 75 -10.12 5.79 3.50
N VAL A 76 -10.00 4.49 3.66
CA VAL A 76 -9.09 3.88 4.63
C VAL A 76 -7.80 3.52 3.88
N LEU A 77 -6.68 3.93 4.44
CA LEU A 77 -5.38 3.68 3.84
C LEU A 77 -4.70 2.57 4.62
N ALA A 78 -4.40 1.47 3.95
CA ALA A 78 -3.78 0.31 4.56
C ALA A 78 -2.46 0.02 3.87
N GLY A 79 -1.46 -0.39 4.64
CA GLY A 79 -0.16 -0.74 4.08
C GLY A 79 0.48 -1.88 4.82
N ILE A 80 1.23 -2.69 4.10
CA ILE A 80 1.95 -3.82 4.64
C ILE A 80 3.44 -3.56 4.46
N SER A 81 4.20 -3.52 5.54
CA SER A 81 5.64 -3.33 5.52
C SER A 81 6.00 -2.05 4.75
N LEU A 82 6.64 -2.13 3.59
CA LEU A 82 6.96 -0.95 2.79
C LEU A 82 5.71 -0.13 2.46
N GLY A 83 4.57 -0.77 2.25
CA GLY A 83 3.31 -0.08 1.97
C GLY A 83 2.83 0.81 3.11
N VAL A 84 3.39 0.64 4.30
CA VAL A 84 3.10 1.52 5.44
C VAL A 84 3.51 2.97 5.14
N MET A 85 4.61 3.15 4.40
CA MET A 85 5.11 4.50 4.12
C MET A 85 4.07 5.36 3.38
N PRO A 86 3.55 4.92 2.22
CA PRO A 86 2.53 5.73 1.55
C PRO A 86 1.22 5.77 2.32
N ALA A 87 0.83 4.68 2.98
CA ALA A 87 -0.42 4.67 3.74
C ALA A 87 -0.40 5.71 4.84
N GLN A 88 0.69 5.77 5.60
CA GLN A 88 0.82 6.72 6.69
C GLN A 88 0.92 8.15 6.18
N ARG A 89 1.72 8.38 5.15
CA ARG A 89 1.88 9.73 4.59
C ARG A 89 0.55 10.26 4.08
N LEU A 90 -0.18 9.45 3.34
CA LEU A 90 -1.46 9.87 2.76
C LEU A 90 -2.51 10.08 3.84
N ALA A 91 -2.49 9.26 4.89
CA ALA A 91 -3.42 9.45 6.00
C ALA A 91 -3.17 10.77 6.71
N GLN A 92 -1.91 11.21 6.78
CA GLN A 92 -1.55 12.44 7.45
C GLN A 92 -1.75 13.68 6.58
N THR A 93 -1.65 13.54 5.26
CA THR A 93 -1.65 14.70 4.36
C THR A 93 -2.92 14.83 3.54
N ARG A 94 -3.65 13.72 3.31
CA ARG A 94 -4.84 13.75 2.47
C ARG A 94 -6.05 14.18 3.28
N PRO A 95 -6.72 15.28 2.90
CA PRO A 95 -7.89 15.74 3.66
C PRO A 95 -9.00 14.69 3.66
N GLY A 96 -9.61 14.46 4.81
CA GLY A 96 -10.75 13.58 4.93
C GLY A 96 -10.44 12.12 5.06
N ALA A 97 -9.17 11.73 5.04
CA ALA A 97 -8.81 10.32 5.20
C ALA A 97 -9.40 9.78 6.50
N ARG A 98 -10.02 8.60 6.39
CA ARG A 98 -10.82 8.06 7.48
C ARG A 98 -9.97 7.39 8.55
N ALA A 99 -8.97 6.63 8.10
CA ALA A 99 -8.12 5.88 9.00
C ALA A 99 -6.92 5.35 8.25
N ALA A 100 -5.90 4.95 8.99
CA ALA A 100 -4.77 4.21 8.45
C ALA A 100 -4.64 2.91 9.21
N VAL A 101 -4.42 1.82 8.48
CA VAL A 101 -4.16 0.51 9.05
C VAL A 101 -2.75 0.12 8.62
N LEU A 102 -1.85 0.00 9.57
CA LEU A 102 -0.44 -0.23 9.30
C LEU A 102 -0.08 -1.64 9.77
N LEU A 103 0.06 -2.54 8.81
CA LEU A 103 0.31 -3.96 9.10
C LEU A 103 1.80 -4.23 8.97
N GLU A 104 2.34 -4.97 9.92
CA GLU A 104 3.77 -5.26 9.98
C GLU A 104 4.56 -3.97 9.84
N ALA A 105 4.15 -2.98 10.61
CA ALA A 105 4.72 -1.63 10.56
C ALA A 105 6.13 -1.66 11.08
N CYS A 106 7.00 -2.27 10.33
CA CYS A 106 8.37 -2.46 10.72
C CYS A 106 9.26 -1.39 10.15
N VAL A 107 8.70 -0.24 9.80
CA VAL A 107 9.57 0.87 9.44
C VAL A 107 10.14 1.38 10.75
N PRO A 108 11.38 1.00 11.08
CA PRO A 108 11.92 1.46 12.35
C PRO A 108 12.08 2.97 12.31
N PRO A 109 12.04 3.60 13.46
CA PRO A 109 12.35 5.01 13.48
C PRO A 109 13.75 5.23 12.95
N LYS A 110 13.93 6.34 12.28
CA LYS A 110 15.27 6.68 11.79
C LYS A 110 16.20 6.90 12.97
N GLU A 111 17.25 6.14 12.99
CA GLU A 111 18.29 6.37 13.98
C GLU A 111 19.24 7.44 13.54
#